data_f63132e07677890520b7af490ef55291
#
_entry.id   f63132e07677890520b7af490ef55291
#
_cell.length_a   1.000
_cell.length_b   1.000
_cell.length_c   1.000
_cell.angle_alpha   90.00
_cell.angle_beta   90.00
_cell.angle_gamma   90.00
#
_symmetry.space_group_name_H-M   'P 1'
#
loop_
_entity.id
_entity.type
_entity.pdbx_description
1 polymer ?
#
loop_
_entity_poly.entity_id
_entity_poly.type
_entity_poly.pdbx_seq_one_letter_code
_entity_poly.pdbx_strand_id
1 'polypeptide(L)'
;MISYEVVPAHLNRKVFAKMVDYFKQTRVKCKHTDDKDGFVVPGVHNKLAAEALKIVINAIYGKYGYENFWLYDRLAQMRVTINGQLMTMTLCESLELAGIHVVSANTDGIVIKLPYDKVDIYNQICKEWNETNKMSADDEHYKMLVSLNVNNYFDIQSNDKIEYKGALDPKQYIKDLKKGYDMPVVATAV
;
A
#
# COMPACT_ATOMS: atom_id res chain seq x y z
N MET A 1 -4.44 1.58 10.82
CA MET A 1 -4.84 0.63 11.87
C MET A 1 -4.01 0.79 13.14
N ILE A 2 -2.70 0.58 13.09
CA ILE A 2 -1.83 0.69 14.29
C ILE A 2 -1.76 2.11 14.83
N SER A 3 -1.53 3.10 13.97
CA SER A 3 -1.38 4.51 14.35
C SER A 3 -2.61 5.10 15.07
N TYR A 4 -3.80 4.58 14.79
CA TYR A 4 -5.08 5.01 15.38
C TYR A 4 -5.66 3.98 16.35
N GLU A 5 -4.88 2.91 16.65
CA GLU A 5 -5.28 1.84 17.55
C GLU A 5 -6.72 1.33 17.29
N VAL A 6 -7.09 1.17 16.02
CA VAL A 6 -8.38 0.59 15.65
C VAL A 6 -8.32 -0.92 15.92
N VAL A 7 -8.99 -1.32 16.98
CA VAL A 7 -9.03 -2.68 17.50
C VAL A 7 -10.49 -3.08 17.69
N PRO A 8 -10.86 -4.35 17.41
CA PRO A 8 -12.19 -4.86 17.72
C PRO A 8 -12.60 -4.58 19.17
N ALA A 9 -13.86 -4.14 19.37
CA ALA A 9 -14.34 -3.65 20.64
C ALA A 9 -14.28 -4.68 21.79
N HIS A 10 -14.36 -5.97 21.46
CA HIS A 10 -14.31 -7.08 22.40
C HIS A 10 -12.89 -7.53 22.79
N LEU A 11 -11.85 -6.92 22.21
CA LEU A 11 -10.45 -7.27 22.47
C LEU A 11 -9.76 -6.23 23.37
N ASN A 12 -8.76 -6.68 24.11
CA ASN A 12 -7.91 -5.78 24.86
C ASN A 12 -7.05 -4.93 23.91
N ARG A 13 -7.39 -3.64 23.82
CA ARG A 13 -6.78 -2.69 22.89
C ARG A 13 -5.26 -2.65 22.97
N LYS A 14 -4.71 -2.56 24.20
CA LYS A 14 -3.25 -2.42 24.38
C LYS A 14 -2.50 -3.69 23.99
N VAL A 15 -3.04 -4.86 24.31
CA VAL A 15 -2.42 -6.15 24.02
C VAL A 15 -2.45 -6.38 22.50
N PHE A 16 -3.60 -6.18 21.89
CA PHE A 16 -3.77 -6.40 20.44
C PHE A 16 -2.91 -5.43 19.60
N ALA A 17 -2.90 -4.14 19.95
CA ALA A 17 -2.09 -3.15 19.24
C ALA A 17 -0.59 -3.47 19.34
N LYS A 18 -0.10 -3.88 20.52
CA LYS A 18 1.30 -4.32 20.69
C LYS A 18 1.64 -5.54 19.86
N MET A 19 0.72 -6.51 19.77
CA MET A 19 0.92 -7.72 18.94
C MET A 19 1.05 -7.36 17.46
N VAL A 20 0.16 -6.52 16.96
CA VAL A 20 0.20 -6.11 15.54
C VAL A 20 1.43 -5.25 15.24
N ASP A 21 1.82 -4.37 16.16
CA ASP A 21 3.04 -3.58 16.04
C ASP A 21 4.30 -4.47 16.04
N TYR A 22 4.35 -5.48 16.90
CA TYR A 22 5.42 -6.48 16.91
C TYR A 22 5.56 -7.18 15.54
N PHE A 23 4.44 -7.61 14.95
CA PHE A 23 4.47 -8.21 13.61
C PHE A 23 4.98 -7.25 12.54
N LYS A 24 4.54 -5.98 12.60
CA LYS A 24 5.01 -4.93 11.68
C LYS A 24 6.51 -4.71 11.82
N GLN A 25 7.00 -4.50 13.04
CA GLN A 25 8.41 -4.25 13.29
C GLN A 25 9.29 -5.45 12.90
N THR A 26 8.85 -6.67 13.23
CA THR A 26 9.54 -7.89 12.84
C THR A 26 9.62 -8.02 11.32
N ARG A 27 8.51 -7.73 10.62
CA ARG A 27 8.50 -7.73 9.15
C ARG A 27 9.48 -6.71 8.56
N VAL A 28 9.52 -5.49 9.12
CA VAL A 28 10.45 -4.45 8.66
C VAL A 28 11.89 -4.89 8.87
N LYS A 29 12.22 -5.46 10.03
CA LYS A 29 13.56 -6.02 10.29
C LYS A 29 13.91 -7.11 9.29
N CYS A 30 13.02 -8.08 9.06
CA CYS A 30 13.24 -9.14 8.07
C CYS A 30 13.45 -8.60 6.65
N LYS A 31 12.78 -7.50 6.28
CA LYS A 31 12.93 -6.90 4.94
C LYS A 31 14.31 -6.24 4.73
N HIS A 32 14.93 -5.75 5.82
CA HIS A 32 16.18 -4.98 5.77
C HIS A 32 17.41 -5.76 6.27
N THR A 33 17.25 -7.01 6.71
CA THR A 33 18.35 -7.86 7.18
C THR A 33 18.63 -8.92 6.12
N ASP A 34 19.89 -9.02 5.65
CA ASP A 34 20.32 -10.12 4.79
C ASP A 34 20.42 -11.41 5.62
N ASP A 35 20.13 -12.55 5.02
CA ASP A 35 20.24 -13.85 5.69
C ASP A 35 21.68 -14.15 6.16
N LYS A 36 22.68 -13.51 5.56
CA LYS A 36 24.09 -13.59 5.96
C LYS A 36 24.36 -12.91 7.30
N ASP A 37 23.57 -11.90 7.64
CA ASP A 37 23.66 -11.17 8.91
C ASP A 37 22.87 -11.84 10.03
N GLY A 38 22.18 -12.94 9.72
CA GLY A 38 21.41 -13.75 10.64
C GLY A 38 19.90 -13.74 10.36
N PHE A 39 19.22 -14.70 10.95
CA PHE A 39 17.76 -14.83 10.86
C PHE A 39 17.08 -14.05 11.97
N VAL A 40 16.23 -13.08 11.59
CA VAL A 40 15.39 -12.32 12.53
C VAL A 40 14.38 -13.23 13.22
N VAL A 41 13.82 -14.19 12.46
CA VAL A 41 12.98 -15.28 12.98
C VAL A 41 13.83 -16.57 12.94
N PRO A 42 14.10 -17.20 14.09
CA PRO A 42 14.97 -18.37 14.15
C PRO A 42 14.56 -19.46 13.16
N GLY A 43 15.49 -19.90 12.33
CA GLY A 43 15.30 -20.98 11.36
C GLY A 43 14.49 -20.65 10.12
N VAL A 44 14.14 -19.38 9.90
CA VAL A 44 13.34 -18.92 8.74
C VAL A 44 14.11 -17.86 7.97
N HIS A 45 14.25 -18.04 6.65
CA HIS A 45 14.84 -17.04 5.77
C HIS A 45 14.10 -15.70 5.88
N ASN A 46 14.84 -14.60 6.00
CA ASN A 46 14.28 -13.27 6.26
C ASN A 46 13.25 -12.83 5.21
N LYS A 47 13.49 -13.09 3.94
CA LYS A 47 12.54 -12.80 2.86
C LYS A 47 11.23 -13.57 3.03
N LEU A 48 11.30 -14.85 3.34
CA LEU A 48 10.12 -15.70 3.56
C LEU A 48 9.33 -15.24 4.80
N ALA A 49 10.04 -14.93 5.88
CA ALA A 49 9.44 -14.40 7.11
C ALA A 49 8.72 -13.06 6.84
N ALA A 50 9.35 -12.16 6.06
CA ALA A 50 8.73 -10.88 5.70
C ALA A 50 7.47 -11.05 4.85
N GLU A 51 7.45 -12.01 3.92
CA GLU A 51 6.27 -12.32 3.09
C GLU A 51 5.15 -12.93 3.93
N ALA A 52 5.47 -13.90 4.79
CA ALA A 52 4.50 -14.52 5.70
C ALA A 52 3.85 -13.48 6.63
N LEU A 53 4.66 -12.62 7.26
CA LEU A 53 4.17 -11.55 8.13
C LEU A 53 3.32 -10.53 7.37
N LYS A 54 3.62 -10.24 6.11
CA LYS A 54 2.77 -9.39 5.26
C LYS A 54 1.37 -9.99 5.09
N ILE A 55 1.30 -11.30 4.84
CA ILE A 55 0.03 -12.01 4.70
C ILE A 55 -0.75 -11.95 6.02
N VAL A 56 -0.10 -12.22 7.15
CA VAL A 56 -0.74 -12.17 8.48
C VAL A 56 -1.30 -10.78 8.78
N ILE A 57 -0.53 -9.72 8.58
CA ILE A 57 -0.97 -8.34 8.84
C ILE A 57 -2.15 -7.95 7.96
N ASN A 58 -2.12 -8.31 6.68
CA ASN A 58 -3.22 -8.03 5.75
C ASN A 58 -4.47 -8.86 6.09
N ALA A 59 -4.28 -10.12 6.51
CA ALA A 59 -5.38 -10.99 6.91
C ALA A 59 -6.12 -10.46 8.14
N ILE A 60 -5.45 -9.81 9.08
CA ILE A 60 -6.08 -9.20 10.28
C ILE A 60 -7.20 -8.24 9.85
N TYR A 61 -6.92 -7.33 8.91
CA TYR A 61 -7.92 -6.40 8.39
C TYR A 61 -9.09 -7.13 7.71
N GLY A 62 -8.79 -8.10 6.83
CA GLY A 62 -9.82 -8.88 6.15
C GLY A 62 -10.70 -9.67 7.11
N LYS A 63 -10.15 -10.13 8.23
CA LYS A 63 -10.88 -10.89 9.25
C LYS A 63 -11.81 -10.03 10.12
N TYR A 64 -11.65 -8.72 10.14
CA TYR A 64 -12.63 -7.83 10.77
C TYR A 64 -14.01 -7.89 10.08
N GLY A 65 -14.05 -8.20 8.79
CA GLY A 65 -15.30 -8.32 8.03
C GLY A 65 -15.88 -9.74 7.98
N TYR A 66 -15.21 -10.74 8.57
CA TYR A 66 -15.64 -12.14 8.49
C TYR A 66 -16.38 -12.59 9.75
N GLU A 67 -17.69 -12.74 9.65
CA GLU A 67 -18.62 -12.97 10.77
C GLU A 67 -18.30 -14.20 11.63
N ASN A 68 -17.77 -15.25 11.03
CA ASN A 68 -17.42 -16.48 11.74
C ASN A 68 -16.01 -16.50 12.33
N PHE A 69 -15.36 -15.33 12.44
CA PHE A 69 -14.00 -15.24 12.95
C PHE A 69 -13.93 -14.42 14.22
N TRP A 70 -13.10 -14.81 15.15
CA TRP A 70 -12.96 -14.16 16.46
C TRP A 70 -12.48 -12.68 16.41
N LEU A 71 -11.96 -12.23 15.26
CA LEU A 71 -11.63 -10.82 15.02
C LEU A 71 -12.80 -10.01 14.46
N TYR A 72 -13.97 -10.60 14.24
CA TYR A 72 -15.08 -9.92 13.61
C TYR A 72 -15.48 -8.65 14.35
N ASP A 73 -15.36 -7.53 13.68
CA ASP A 73 -15.88 -6.22 14.07
C ASP A 73 -16.01 -5.34 12.84
N ARG A 74 -17.20 -5.35 12.26
CA ARG A 74 -17.50 -4.59 11.04
C ARG A 74 -17.30 -3.09 11.22
N LEU A 75 -17.55 -2.56 12.43
CA LEU A 75 -17.35 -1.14 12.71
C LEU A 75 -15.86 -0.79 12.73
N ALA A 76 -15.02 -1.64 13.30
CA ALA A 76 -13.57 -1.49 13.25
C ALA A 76 -13.05 -1.55 11.80
N GLN A 77 -13.57 -2.47 10.98
CA GLN A 77 -13.23 -2.54 9.56
C GLN A 77 -13.57 -1.23 8.83
N MET A 78 -14.79 -0.75 9.00
CA MET A 78 -15.23 0.51 8.39
C MET A 78 -14.39 1.71 8.84
N ARG A 79 -14.05 1.78 10.13
CA ARG A 79 -13.17 2.85 10.66
C ARG A 79 -11.81 2.85 9.98
N VAL A 80 -11.18 1.70 9.78
CA VAL A 80 -9.90 1.61 9.07
C VAL A 80 -10.04 2.14 7.64
N THR A 81 -11.06 1.69 6.92
CA THR A 81 -11.29 2.08 5.52
C THR A 81 -11.57 3.57 5.38
N ILE A 82 -12.54 4.09 6.15
CA ILE A 82 -12.94 5.50 6.07
C ILE A 82 -11.79 6.41 6.49
N ASN A 83 -11.09 6.09 7.57
CA ASN A 83 -9.95 6.90 7.99
C ASN A 83 -8.85 6.92 6.92
N GLY A 84 -8.55 5.78 6.29
CA GLY A 84 -7.59 5.73 5.19
C GLY A 84 -8.00 6.62 4.01
N GLN A 85 -9.27 6.56 3.61
CA GLN A 85 -9.81 7.40 2.54
C GLN A 85 -9.74 8.88 2.88
N LEU A 86 -10.13 9.27 4.10
CA LEU A 86 -10.09 10.67 4.56
C LEU A 86 -8.65 11.20 4.59
N MET A 87 -7.69 10.40 5.05
CA MET A 87 -6.28 10.80 5.04
C MET A 87 -5.76 11.04 3.62
N THR A 88 -6.05 10.12 2.69
CA THR A 88 -5.67 10.28 1.30
C THR A 88 -6.33 11.53 0.70
N MET A 89 -7.61 11.75 1.01
CA MET A 89 -8.36 12.90 0.54
C MET A 89 -7.80 14.23 1.05
N THR A 90 -7.41 14.31 2.33
CA THR A 90 -6.80 15.53 2.89
C THR A 90 -5.46 15.84 2.24
N LEU A 91 -4.67 14.82 1.87
CA LEU A 91 -3.43 15.03 1.12
C LEU A 91 -3.72 15.55 -0.30
N CYS A 92 -4.68 14.96 -1.00
CA CYS A 92 -5.10 15.44 -2.32
C CYS A 92 -5.56 16.90 -2.27
N GLU A 93 -6.39 17.25 -1.30
CA GLU A 93 -6.89 18.62 -1.12
C GLU A 93 -5.74 19.60 -0.86
N SER A 94 -4.82 19.26 0.03
CA SER A 94 -3.67 20.12 0.34
C SER A 94 -2.77 20.36 -0.88
N LEU A 95 -2.56 19.32 -1.70
CA LEU A 95 -1.77 19.41 -2.93
C LEU A 95 -2.47 20.26 -3.99
N GLU A 96 -3.76 20.05 -4.23
CA GLU A 96 -4.53 20.85 -5.19
C GLU A 96 -4.64 22.32 -4.79
N LEU A 97 -4.84 22.62 -3.51
CA LEU A 97 -4.84 23.99 -2.99
C LEU A 97 -3.48 24.68 -3.16
N ALA A 98 -2.38 23.94 -3.12
CA ALA A 98 -1.04 24.44 -3.45
C ALA A 98 -0.79 24.53 -4.97
N GLY A 99 -1.77 24.15 -5.79
CA GLY A 99 -1.69 24.14 -7.25
C GLY A 99 -0.79 23.03 -7.79
N ILE A 100 -0.68 21.92 -7.07
CA ILE A 100 -0.04 20.68 -7.51
C ILE A 100 -1.14 19.73 -7.95
N HIS A 101 -1.21 19.44 -9.26
CA HIS A 101 -2.33 18.70 -9.82
C HIS A 101 -2.27 17.21 -9.49
N VAL A 102 -3.35 16.69 -8.90
CA VAL A 102 -3.54 15.27 -8.62
C VAL A 102 -4.12 14.57 -9.85
N VAL A 103 -3.31 13.73 -10.49
CA VAL A 103 -3.68 13.00 -11.71
C VAL A 103 -4.58 11.81 -11.39
N SER A 104 -4.26 11.09 -10.31
CA SER A 104 -4.99 9.90 -9.88
C SER A 104 -4.79 9.67 -8.38
N ALA A 105 -5.81 9.17 -7.73
CA ALA A 105 -5.74 8.70 -6.34
C ALA A 105 -6.38 7.32 -6.24
N ASN A 106 -5.72 6.42 -5.55
CA ASN A 106 -6.19 5.07 -5.27
C ASN A 106 -5.95 4.78 -3.78
N THR A 107 -6.56 3.75 -3.27
CA THR A 107 -6.60 3.28 -1.88
C THR A 107 -5.49 3.79 -0.96
N ASP A 108 -4.24 3.72 -1.39
CA ASP A 108 -3.01 3.97 -0.64
C ASP A 108 -1.94 4.73 -1.43
N GLY A 109 -2.27 5.24 -2.61
CA GLY A 109 -1.35 5.97 -3.47
C GLY A 109 -1.99 7.12 -4.21
N ILE A 110 -1.22 8.19 -4.41
CA ILE A 110 -1.61 9.38 -5.16
C ILE A 110 -0.57 9.59 -6.24
N VAL A 111 -1.02 9.82 -7.46
CA VAL A 111 -0.17 10.23 -8.58
C VAL A 111 -0.37 11.71 -8.84
N ILE A 112 0.71 12.45 -8.84
CA ILE A 112 0.70 13.90 -9.02
C ILE A 112 1.57 14.31 -10.21
N LYS A 113 1.26 15.46 -10.77
CA LYS A 113 2.16 16.16 -11.68
C LYS A 113 2.83 17.30 -10.90
N LEU A 114 4.07 17.07 -10.49
CA LEU A 114 4.83 18.01 -9.67
C LEU A 114 5.66 18.96 -10.54
N PRO A 115 5.35 20.27 -10.57
CA PRO A 115 6.20 21.27 -11.18
C PRO A 115 7.51 21.46 -10.39
N TYR A 116 8.63 21.72 -11.08
CA TYR A 116 9.93 21.86 -10.43
C TYR A 116 10.00 23.02 -9.42
N ASP A 117 9.26 24.08 -9.65
CA ASP A 117 9.17 25.26 -8.76
C ASP A 117 8.35 25.01 -7.49
N LYS A 118 7.64 23.87 -7.40
CA LYS A 118 6.79 23.51 -6.25
C LYS A 118 7.32 22.35 -5.41
N VAL A 119 8.53 21.88 -5.66
CA VAL A 119 9.12 20.74 -4.94
C VAL A 119 9.22 21.02 -3.43
N ASP A 120 9.62 22.24 -3.04
CA ASP A 120 9.75 22.60 -1.63
C ASP A 120 8.37 22.62 -0.92
N ILE A 121 7.36 23.16 -1.60
CA ILE A 121 6.00 23.19 -1.09
C ILE A 121 5.45 21.76 -0.94
N TYR A 122 5.69 20.91 -1.93
CA TYR A 122 5.33 19.48 -1.88
C TYR A 122 5.96 18.79 -0.66
N ASN A 123 7.25 18.95 -0.47
CA ASN A 123 7.97 18.35 0.64
C ASN A 123 7.44 18.81 2.00
N GLN A 124 7.08 20.09 2.12
CA GLN A 124 6.47 20.62 3.33
C GLN A 124 5.09 20.00 3.59
N ILE A 125 4.22 19.94 2.59
CA ILE A 125 2.88 19.34 2.70
C ILE A 125 2.99 17.87 3.11
N CYS A 126 3.87 17.09 2.45
CA CYS A 126 4.06 15.68 2.79
C CYS A 126 4.60 15.49 4.21
N LYS A 127 5.52 16.34 4.66
CA LYS A 127 6.02 16.30 6.02
C LYS A 127 4.91 16.57 7.05
N GLU A 128 4.17 17.65 6.88
CA GLU A 128 3.06 18.00 7.76
C GLU A 128 1.97 16.91 7.80
N TRP A 129 1.66 16.33 6.64
CA TRP A 129 0.71 15.23 6.53
C TRP A 129 1.22 13.96 7.24
N ASN A 130 2.50 13.60 7.06
CA ASN A 130 3.13 12.47 7.74
C ASN A 130 3.10 12.61 9.26
N GLU A 131 3.45 13.79 9.76
CA GLU A 131 3.45 14.10 11.20
C GLU A 131 2.04 14.05 11.78
N THR A 132 1.08 14.68 11.10
CA THR A 132 -0.33 14.74 11.55
C THR A 132 -0.96 13.35 11.58
N ASN A 133 -0.73 12.55 10.54
CA ASN A 133 -1.34 11.23 10.40
C ASN A 133 -0.51 10.10 11.01
N LYS A 134 0.70 10.38 11.55
CA LYS A 134 1.63 9.38 12.08
C LYS A 134 1.89 8.26 11.07
N MET A 135 2.04 8.64 9.81
CA MET A 135 2.31 7.76 8.69
C MET A 135 3.63 8.15 8.01
N SER A 136 4.11 7.33 7.10
CA SER A 136 5.22 7.63 6.21
C SER A 136 4.75 7.34 4.80
N ALA A 137 4.76 8.34 3.95
CA ALA A 137 4.60 8.18 2.52
C ALA A 137 5.97 8.02 1.88
N ASP A 138 6.08 7.08 0.95
CA ASP A 138 7.27 6.87 0.14
C ASP A 138 7.00 7.45 -1.25
N ASP A 139 8.00 8.13 -1.82
CA ASP A 139 7.88 8.75 -3.14
C ASP A 139 8.48 7.86 -4.22
N GLU A 140 7.76 7.72 -5.32
CA GLU A 140 8.23 7.06 -6.52
C GLU A 140 8.18 8.04 -7.71
N HIS A 141 9.26 8.07 -8.49
CA HIS A 141 9.37 8.99 -9.63
C HIS A 141 9.25 8.23 -10.95
N TYR A 142 8.31 8.65 -11.78
CA TYR A 142 8.06 8.10 -13.10
C TYR A 142 8.48 9.08 -14.20
N LYS A 143 9.14 8.57 -15.24
CA LYS A 143 9.36 9.31 -16.50
C LYS A 143 8.08 9.44 -17.30
N MET A 144 7.27 8.38 -17.29
CA MET A 144 6.00 8.30 -18.01
C MET A 144 5.04 7.39 -17.25
N LEU A 145 3.78 7.77 -17.20
CA LEU A 145 2.68 6.94 -16.76
C LEU A 145 1.62 6.90 -17.85
N VAL A 146 1.26 5.70 -18.28
CA VAL A 146 0.17 5.46 -19.22
C VAL A 146 -0.92 4.70 -18.49
N SER A 147 -2.05 5.34 -18.27
CA SER A 147 -3.16 4.79 -17.49
C SER A 147 -4.40 4.66 -18.37
N LEU A 148 -4.97 3.46 -18.38
CA LEU A 148 -6.30 3.22 -18.91
C LEU A 148 -7.36 3.53 -17.83
N ASN A 149 -7.08 3.14 -16.60
CA ASN A 149 -7.83 3.47 -15.40
C ASN A 149 -6.95 3.21 -14.17
N VAL A 150 -7.47 3.49 -12.97
CA VAL A 150 -6.74 3.42 -11.69
C VAL A 150 -6.08 2.06 -11.42
N ASN A 151 -6.62 0.97 -11.96
CA ASN A 151 -6.13 -0.40 -11.74
C ASN A 151 -5.39 -0.99 -12.93
N ASN A 152 -5.40 -0.32 -14.08
CA ASN A 152 -4.81 -0.80 -15.33
C ASN A 152 -3.92 0.30 -15.91
N TYR A 153 -2.63 0.19 -15.65
CA TYR A 153 -1.64 1.14 -16.12
C TYR A 153 -0.27 0.48 -16.30
N PHE A 154 0.63 1.15 -16.98
CA PHE A 154 2.05 0.88 -16.90
C PHE A 154 2.81 2.19 -16.68
N ASP A 155 3.92 2.09 -15.99
CA ASP A 155 4.83 3.19 -15.75
C ASP A 155 6.24 2.89 -16.22
N ILE A 156 6.96 3.95 -16.54
CA ILE A 156 8.38 3.91 -16.85
C ILE A 156 9.09 4.68 -15.75
N GLN A 157 9.82 3.95 -14.91
CA GLN A 157 10.55 4.51 -13.80
C GLN A 157 11.80 5.29 -14.27
N SER A 158 12.40 6.04 -13.37
CA SER A 158 13.60 6.84 -13.66
C SER A 158 14.80 6.01 -14.14
N ASN A 159 14.85 4.73 -13.78
CA ASN A 159 15.87 3.75 -14.20
C ASN A 159 15.52 2.98 -15.48
N ASP A 160 14.52 3.44 -16.26
CA ASP A 160 14.00 2.82 -17.48
C ASP A 160 13.31 1.45 -17.25
N LYS A 161 13.09 1.06 -16.01
CA LYS A 161 12.30 -0.14 -15.70
C LYS A 161 10.83 0.15 -15.98
N ILE A 162 10.18 -0.78 -16.68
CA ILE A 162 8.74 -0.70 -16.95
C ILE A 162 8.04 -1.60 -15.93
N GLU A 163 7.07 -1.04 -15.22
CA GLU A 163 6.16 -1.80 -14.37
C GLU A 163 4.75 -1.77 -14.95
N TYR A 164 4.12 -2.94 -14.96
CA TYR A 164 2.76 -3.10 -15.50
C TYR A 164 1.81 -3.47 -14.38
N LYS A 165 0.58 -2.98 -14.44
CA LYS A 165 -0.48 -3.32 -13.50
C LYS A 165 -1.79 -3.63 -14.21
N GLY A 166 -2.50 -4.65 -13.69
CA GLY A 166 -3.81 -5.05 -14.16
C GLY A 166 -3.77 -5.68 -15.55
N ALA A 167 -4.74 -5.33 -16.39
CA ALA A 167 -4.90 -5.91 -17.72
C ALA A 167 -3.75 -5.59 -18.70
N LEU A 168 -2.92 -4.59 -18.38
CA LEU A 168 -1.76 -4.24 -19.17
C LEU A 168 -0.50 -5.04 -18.80
N ASP A 169 -0.54 -5.87 -17.73
CA ASP A 169 0.58 -6.72 -17.33
C ASP A 169 0.68 -7.96 -18.23
N PRO A 170 1.76 -8.10 -19.04
CA PRO A 170 1.95 -9.27 -19.90
C PRO A 170 2.00 -10.60 -19.11
N LYS A 171 2.37 -10.55 -17.84
CA LYS A 171 2.41 -11.72 -16.97
C LYS A 171 1.01 -12.14 -16.49
N GLN A 172 0.06 -11.22 -16.46
CA GLN A 172 -1.33 -11.49 -16.13
C GLN A 172 -1.95 -12.43 -17.16
N TYR A 173 -1.60 -12.28 -18.43
CA TYR A 173 -1.97 -13.13 -19.52
C TYR A 173 -1.68 -14.62 -19.28
N ILE A 174 -0.48 -14.95 -18.76
CA ILE A 174 -0.12 -16.34 -18.45
C ILE A 174 -0.95 -16.88 -17.28
N LYS A 175 -1.30 -16.03 -16.32
CA LYS A 175 -2.16 -16.40 -15.18
C LYS A 175 -3.61 -16.62 -15.61
N ASP A 176 -4.09 -15.81 -16.52
CA ASP A 176 -5.46 -15.89 -17.01
C ASP A 176 -5.67 -17.08 -17.96
N LEU A 177 -4.67 -17.43 -18.77
CA LEU A 177 -4.64 -18.69 -19.53
C LEU A 177 -4.82 -19.91 -18.64
N LYS A 178 -4.17 -19.94 -17.48
CA LYS A 178 -4.29 -21.03 -16.51
C LYS A 178 -5.67 -21.08 -15.84
N LYS A 179 -6.42 -19.97 -15.86
CA LYS A 179 -7.76 -19.85 -15.31
C LYS A 179 -8.87 -20.04 -16.34
N GLY A 180 -8.53 -20.20 -17.64
CA GLY A 180 -9.49 -20.36 -18.73
C GLY A 180 -10.28 -19.09 -19.08
N TYR A 181 -9.77 -17.91 -18.75
CA TYR A 181 -10.35 -16.65 -19.20
C TYR A 181 -9.90 -16.31 -20.62
N ASP A 182 -10.81 -15.67 -21.39
CA ASP A 182 -10.49 -15.16 -22.71
C ASP A 182 -9.38 -14.09 -22.66
N MET A 183 -8.50 -14.14 -23.63
CA MET A 183 -7.39 -13.20 -23.73
C MET A 183 -7.87 -11.78 -24.01
N PRO A 184 -7.44 -10.77 -23.24
CA PRO A 184 -7.59 -9.39 -23.69
C PRO A 184 -6.73 -9.16 -24.94
N VAL A 185 -7.37 -8.80 -26.05
CA VAL A 185 -6.72 -8.50 -27.34
C VAL A 185 -5.62 -7.42 -27.22
N VAL A 186 -5.69 -6.60 -26.18
CA VAL A 186 -4.73 -5.52 -25.89
C VAL A 186 -3.34 -6.03 -25.47
N ALA A 187 -3.22 -7.23 -24.89
CA ALA A 187 -1.92 -7.79 -24.49
C ALA A 187 -1.05 -8.25 -25.70
N THR A 188 -1.64 -8.34 -26.90
CA THR A 188 -0.95 -8.75 -28.14
C THR A 188 -0.49 -7.55 -28.98
N ALA A 189 -0.87 -6.32 -28.60
CA ALA A 189 -0.59 -5.10 -29.38
C ALA A 189 0.50 -4.21 -28.75
N VAL A 190 1.13 -4.63 -27.66
CA VAL A 190 2.25 -3.97 -26.97
C VAL A 190 3.43 -4.95 -26.94
#